data_77c1b4afcb835dd904e7eaab884248b1
#
_entry.id   77c1b4afcb835dd904e7eaab884248b1
#
_cell.length_a   1.000
_cell.length_b   1.000
_cell.length_c   1.000
_cell.angle_alpha   90.00
_cell.angle_beta   90.00
_cell.angle_gamma   90.00
#
_symmetry.space_group_name_H-M   'P 1'
#
loop_
_entity.id
_entity.type
_entity.pdbx_description
1 polymer ?
#
loop_
_entity_poly.entity_id
_entity_poly.type
_entity_poly.pdbx_seq_one_letter_code
_entity_poly.pdbx_strand_id
1 'polypeptide(L)'
;MAMNGNSSWDKIQQGVKDTERLIVQREYNASMVKARQTLEFMVKNLADQAGIVDESDLKGMIDVLYENRWISKTTCEHYHKIRMIGNKAAHEGDSNAYSANQAYHMLSQEVYTFADDYRNAKKGRKPLTRPAVQGSSQNRT
;
A
#
# COMPACT_ATOMS: atom_id res chain seq x y z
N MET A 1 -18.06 -3.06 -19.46
CA MET A 1 -17.67 -2.58 -19.10
C MET A 1 -16.92 -2.24 -18.68
N ALA A 2 -16.90 -2.57 -18.70
CA ALA A 2 -16.29 -2.17 -18.26
C ALA A 2 -15.69 -1.78 -17.97
N MET A 3 -15.31 -1.97 -17.68
CA MET A 3 -14.71 -1.39 -17.25
C MET A 3 -14.00 -0.69 -17.41
N ASN A 4 -13.94 -0.88 -17.31
CA ASN A 4 -13.43 0.11 -17.78
C ASN A 4 -12.11 0.57 -17.55
N GLY A 5 -11.44 0.99 -18.41
CA GLY A 5 -10.10 1.41 -18.34
C GLY A 5 -9.81 2.38 -17.24
N ASN A 6 -10.83 2.73 -16.49
CA ASN A 6 -10.70 3.63 -15.35
C ASN A 6 -10.84 2.92 -14.04
N SER A 7 -10.67 1.62 -14.07
CA SER A 7 -10.79 0.85 -12.85
C SER A 7 -9.74 1.29 -11.84
N SER A 8 -10.01 1.00 -10.58
CA SER A 8 -9.05 1.24 -9.51
C SER A 8 -7.74 0.55 -9.81
N TRP A 9 -7.81 -0.66 -10.39
CA TRP A 9 -6.63 -1.41 -10.73
C TRP A 9 -5.75 -0.66 -11.74
N ASP A 10 -6.37 -0.07 -12.77
CA ASP A 10 -5.62 0.70 -13.76
C ASP A 10 -4.92 1.90 -13.14
N LYS A 11 -5.58 2.58 -12.23
CA LYS A 11 -4.99 3.72 -11.55
C LYS A 11 -3.81 3.31 -10.68
N ILE A 12 -3.92 2.17 -10.01
CA ILE A 12 -2.85 1.64 -9.17
C ILE A 12 -1.64 1.30 -10.04
N GLN A 13 -1.87 0.58 -11.14
CA GLN A 13 -0.80 0.23 -12.05
C GLN A 13 -0.14 1.47 -12.64
N GLN A 14 -0.93 2.48 -12.98
CA GLN A 14 -0.38 3.72 -13.51
C GLN A 14 0.46 4.43 -12.45
N GLY A 15 0.02 4.41 -11.20
CA GLY A 15 0.79 5.00 -10.10
C GLY A 15 2.14 4.33 -9.92
N VAL A 16 2.20 3.00 -10.04
CA VAL A 16 3.46 2.28 -9.97
C VAL A 16 4.38 2.65 -11.13
N LYS A 17 3.83 2.70 -12.34
CA LYS A 17 4.60 3.08 -13.52
C LYS A 17 5.12 4.51 -13.41
N ASP A 18 4.30 5.43 -12.93
CA ASP A 18 4.72 6.81 -12.74
C ASP A 18 5.83 6.92 -11.72
N THR A 19 5.75 6.14 -10.64
CA THR A 19 6.78 6.12 -9.62
C THR A 19 8.11 5.68 -10.22
N GLU A 20 8.09 4.60 -11.01
CA GLU A 20 9.29 4.10 -11.66
C GLU A 20 9.86 5.12 -12.64
N ARG A 21 9.00 5.71 -13.46
CA ARG A 21 9.43 6.70 -14.45
C ARG A 21 10.13 7.88 -13.77
N LEU A 22 9.58 8.35 -12.66
CA LEU A 22 10.16 9.45 -11.93
C LEU A 22 11.53 9.10 -11.36
N ILE A 23 11.72 7.86 -10.91
CA ILE A 23 13.02 7.40 -10.44
C ILE A 23 14.02 7.40 -11.59
N VAL A 24 13.62 6.89 -12.76
CA VAL A 24 14.49 6.86 -13.94
C VAL A 24 14.90 8.28 -14.32
N GLN A 25 14.00 9.24 -14.17
CA GLN A 25 14.26 10.64 -14.45
C GLN A 25 15.01 11.34 -13.31
N ARG A 26 15.33 10.61 -12.24
CA ARG A 26 16.01 11.15 -11.05
C ARG A 26 15.19 12.20 -10.32
N GLU A 27 13.87 12.13 -10.48
CA GLU A 27 12.93 12.98 -9.75
C GLU A 27 12.52 12.24 -8.47
N TYR A 28 13.47 12.07 -7.57
CA TYR A 28 13.28 11.21 -6.41
C TYR A 28 12.21 11.70 -5.45
N ASN A 29 12.19 13.02 -5.18
CA ASN A 29 11.17 13.57 -4.32
C ASN A 29 9.78 13.27 -4.89
N ALA A 30 9.56 13.58 -6.16
CA ALA A 30 8.28 13.37 -6.81
C ALA A 30 7.90 11.89 -6.83
N SER A 31 8.88 11.00 -7.00
CA SER A 31 8.60 9.56 -7.01
C SER A 31 8.08 9.08 -5.66
N MET A 32 8.66 9.56 -4.56
CA MET A 32 8.23 9.18 -3.21
C MET A 32 6.83 9.70 -2.90
N VAL A 33 6.53 10.92 -3.34
CA VAL A 33 5.19 11.48 -3.17
C VAL A 33 4.18 10.69 -3.99
N LYS A 34 4.55 10.31 -5.22
CA LYS A 34 3.67 9.51 -6.08
C LYS A 34 3.43 8.13 -5.47
N ALA A 35 4.46 7.50 -4.90
CA ALA A 35 4.30 6.21 -4.24
C ALA A 35 3.29 6.30 -3.10
N ARG A 36 3.39 7.35 -2.30
CA ARG A 36 2.45 7.57 -1.20
C ARG A 36 1.02 7.81 -1.72
N GLN A 37 0.87 8.59 -2.77
CA GLN A 37 -0.45 8.83 -3.36
C GLN A 37 -1.08 7.54 -3.86
N THR A 38 -0.27 6.69 -4.50
CA THR A 38 -0.73 5.40 -4.99
C THR A 38 -1.15 4.51 -3.81
N LEU A 39 -0.35 4.49 -2.75
CA LEU A 39 -0.70 3.76 -1.53
C LEU A 39 -2.02 4.26 -0.95
N GLU A 40 -2.19 5.56 -0.87
CA GLU A 40 -3.41 6.14 -0.31
C GLU A 40 -4.63 5.68 -1.09
N PHE A 41 -4.51 5.66 -2.41
CA PHE A 41 -5.58 5.19 -3.27
C PHE A 41 -5.88 3.70 -3.00
N MET A 42 -4.83 2.88 -2.89
CA MET A 42 -4.98 1.45 -2.58
C MET A 42 -5.69 1.24 -1.25
N VAL A 43 -5.24 1.93 -0.22
CA VAL A 43 -5.78 1.77 1.13
C VAL A 43 -7.25 2.19 1.18
N LYS A 44 -7.58 3.30 0.55
CA LYS A 44 -8.98 3.76 0.52
C LYS A 44 -9.89 2.77 -0.18
N ASN A 45 -9.44 2.21 -1.29
CA ASN A 45 -10.23 1.24 -2.02
C ASN A 45 -10.41 -0.06 -1.24
N LEU A 46 -9.36 -0.50 -0.57
CA LEU A 46 -9.44 -1.72 0.23
C LEU A 46 -10.37 -1.52 1.42
N ALA A 47 -10.25 -0.39 2.09
CA ALA A 47 -11.12 -0.08 3.23
C ALA A 47 -12.57 -0.04 2.80
N ASP A 48 -12.85 0.54 1.64
CA ASP A 48 -14.19 0.61 1.10
C ASP A 48 -14.77 -0.78 0.86
N GLN A 49 -13.98 -1.66 0.24
CA GLN A 49 -14.42 -3.03 -0.01
C GLN A 49 -14.61 -3.83 1.28
N ALA A 50 -13.81 -3.54 2.30
CA ALA A 50 -13.92 -4.20 3.59
C ALA A 50 -15.07 -3.65 4.44
N GLY A 51 -15.77 -2.64 3.94
CA GLY A 51 -16.89 -2.04 4.66
C GLY A 51 -16.46 -1.18 5.84
N ILE A 52 -15.22 -0.70 5.83
CA ILE A 52 -14.72 0.16 6.90
C ILE A 52 -15.15 1.59 6.63
N VAL A 53 -15.93 2.13 7.54
CA VAL A 53 -16.35 3.53 7.49
C VAL A 53 -15.54 4.26 8.54
N ASP A 54 -14.42 4.80 8.13
CA ASP A 54 -13.48 5.44 9.02
C ASP A 54 -12.95 6.70 8.35
N GLU A 55 -13.00 7.80 9.07
CA GLU A 55 -12.54 9.08 8.54
C GLU A 55 -11.14 9.44 9.03
N SER A 56 -10.41 8.45 9.56
CA SER A 56 -9.05 8.71 10.00
C SER A 56 -8.13 9.00 8.81
N ASP A 57 -6.96 9.50 9.14
CA ASP A 57 -5.93 9.74 8.13
C ASP A 57 -5.38 8.40 7.61
N LEU A 58 -4.45 8.48 6.70
CA LEU A 58 -3.87 7.28 6.09
C LEU A 58 -3.28 6.34 7.13
N LYS A 59 -2.56 6.90 8.11
CA LYS A 59 -1.98 6.08 9.18
C LYS A 59 -3.05 5.30 9.93
N GLY A 60 -4.11 5.98 10.36
CA GLY A 60 -5.19 5.35 11.09
C GLY A 60 -5.91 4.30 10.28
N MET A 61 -6.11 4.57 8.99
CA MET A 61 -6.80 3.64 8.12
C MET A 61 -6.00 2.35 7.94
N ILE A 62 -4.67 2.45 7.77
CA ILE A 62 -3.81 1.28 7.69
C ILE A 62 -3.90 0.47 8.99
N ASP A 63 -3.86 1.16 10.13
CA ASP A 63 -3.95 0.49 11.43
C ASP A 63 -5.27 -0.26 11.58
N VAL A 64 -6.39 0.35 11.16
CA VAL A 64 -7.70 -0.30 11.24
C VAL A 64 -7.76 -1.53 10.35
N LEU A 65 -7.23 -1.43 9.13
CA LEU A 65 -7.18 -2.59 8.23
C LEU A 65 -6.41 -3.74 8.85
N TYR A 66 -5.29 -3.45 9.51
CA TYR A 66 -4.48 -4.48 10.15
C TYR A 66 -5.18 -5.05 11.39
N GLU A 67 -5.73 -4.19 12.24
CA GLU A 67 -6.39 -4.62 13.46
C GLU A 67 -7.59 -5.51 13.18
N ASN A 68 -8.27 -5.26 12.07
CA ASN A 68 -9.41 -6.07 11.65
C ASN A 68 -9.00 -7.20 10.73
N ARG A 69 -7.70 -7.42 10.55
CA ARG A 69 -7.14 -8.57 9.83
C ARG A 69 -7.48 -8.59 8.35
N TRP A 70 -7.66 -7.41 7.75
CA TRP A 70 -7.83 -7.33 6.31
C TRP A 70 -6.50 -7.35 5.56
N ILE A 71 -5.40 -7.01 6.25
CA ILE A 71 -4.05 -7.07 5.70
C ILE A 71 -3.15 -7.78 6.70
N SER A 72 -2.06 -8.35 6.18
CA SER A 72 -1.07 -9.04 7.00
C SER A 72 -0.18 -8.03 7.73
N LYS A 73 0.59 -8.53 8.70
CA LYS A 73 1.56 -7.72 9.41
C LYS A 73 2.59 -7.13 8.46
N THR A 74 3.11 -7.95 7.54
CA THR A 74 4.11 -7.51 6.57
C THR A 74 3.56 -6.39 5.70
N THR A 75 2.34 -6.56 5.21
CA THR A 75 1.70 -5.53 4.39
C THR A 75 1.52 -4.25 5.19
N CYS A 76 1.08 -4.36 6.44
CA CYS A 76 0.91 -3.21 7.32
C CYS A 76 2.23 -2.44 7.47
N GLU A 77 3.32 -3.17 7.70
CA GLU A 77 4.65 -2.56 7.86
C GLU A 77 5.09 -1.85 6.58
N HIS A 78 4.91 -2.49 5.43
CA HIS A 78 5.26 -1.89 4.15
C HIS A 78 4.43 -0.65 3.87
N TYR A 79 3.14 -0.70 4.13
CA TYR A 79 2.26 0.45 3.92
C TYR A 79 2.72 1.64 4.77
N HIS A 80 3.02 1.40 6.05
CA HIS A 80 3.51 2.48 6.91
C HIS A 80 4.85 3.01 6.43
N LYS A 81 5.73 2.14 5.95
CA LYS A 81 7.03 2.58 5.47
C LYS A 81 6.89 3.49 4.25
N ILE A 82 6.06 3.08 3.29
CA ILE A 82 5.81 3.90 2.10
C ILE A 82 5.20 5.24 2.51
N ARG A 83 4.23 5.20 3.44
CA ARG A 83 3.60 6.41 3.94
C ARG A 83 4.61 7.37 4.55
N MET A 84 5.50 6.84 5.40
CA MET A 84 6.49 7.69 6.08
C MET A 84 7.51 8.27 5.10
N ILE A 85 7.96 7.46 4.14
CA ILE A 85 8.89 7.92 3.11
C ILE A 85 8.25 9.07 2.31
N GLY A 86 7.00 8.89 1.89
CA GLY A 86 6.31 9.92 1.12
C GLY A 86 6.02 11.18 1.92
N ASN A 87 5.70 11.03 3.20
CA ASN A 87 5.47 12.17 4.08
C ASN A 87 6.75 13.00 4.23
N LYS A 88 7.87 12.32 4.44
CA LYS A 88 9.14 13.03 4.58
C LYS A 88 9.48 13.77 3.29
N ALA A 89 9.24 13.14 2.15
CA ALA A 89 9.47 13.80 0.87
C ALA A 89 8.59 15.04 0.71
N ALA A 90 7.30 14.91 1.05
CA ALA A 90 6.35 16.00 0.87
C ALA A 90 6.60 17.17 1.84
N HIS A 91 6.93 16.86 3.10
CA HIS A 91 7.01 17.89 4.15
C HIS A 91 8.41 18.42 4.39
N GLU A 92 9.43 17.61 4.10
CA GLU A 92 10.82 18.00 4.36
C GLU A 92 11.65 18.13 3.09
N GLY A 93 11.02 17.90 1.93
CA GLY A 93 11.73 18.02 0.65
C GLY A 93 12.77 16.94 0.42
N ASP A 94 12.66 15.80 1.11
CA ASP A 94 13.62 14.72 0.94
C ASP A 94 13.64 14.24 -0.51
N SER A 95 14.85 14.03 -1.04
CA SER A 95 15.05 13.57 -2.41
C SER A 95 16.08 12.44 -2.46
N ASN A 96 16.13 11.64 -1.41
CA ASN A 96 17.08 10.56 -1.28
C ASN A 96 16.77 9.42 -2.24
N ALA A 97 17.73 9.07 -3.09
CA ALA A 97 17.54 8.02 -4.10
C ALA A 97 17.29 6.65 -3.48
N TYR A 98 17.96 6.34 -2.39
CA TYR A 98 17.78 5.06 -1.71
C TYR A 98 16.34 4.91 -1.20
N SER A 99 15.84 5.97 -0.55
CA SER A 99 14.47 5.95 -0.03
C SER A 99 13.45 5.84 -1.15
N ALA A 100 13.68 6.53 -2.27
CA ALA A 100 12.80 6.47 -3.43
C ALA A 100 12.72 5.03 -3.97
N ASN A 101 13.88 4.39 -4.12
CA ASN A 101 13.93 3.01 -4.60
C ASN A 101 13.29 2.05 -3.61
N GLN A 102 13.48 2.27 -2.33
CA GLN A 102 12.88 1.45 -1.29
C GLN A 102 11.36 1.52 -1.35
N ALA A 103 10.82 2.74 -1.45
CA ALA A 103 9.36 2.92 -1.55
C ALA A 103 8.82 2.24 -2.80
N TYR A 104 9.51 2.39 -3.93
CA TYR A 104 9.08 1.77 -5.18
C TYR A 104 9.07 0.24 -5.06
N HIS A 105 10.13 -0.35 -4.51
CA HIS A 105 10.18 -1.81 -4.38
C HIS A 105 9.08 -2.35 -3.48
N MET A 106 8.85 -1.70 -2.35
CA MET A 106 7.76 -2.13 -1.46
C MET A 106 6.41 -1.97 -2.13
N LEU A 107 6.19 -0.86 -2.82
CA LEU A 107 4.93 -0.63 -3.52
C LEU A 107 4.71 -1.70 -4.58
N SER A 108 5.73 -2.01 -5.38
CA SER A 108 5.64 -3.02 -6.42
C SER A 108 5.27 -4.39 -5.86
N GLN A 109 5.86 -4.75 -4.73
CA GLN A 109 5.55 -6.02 -4.08
C GLN A 109 4.12 -6.04 -3.56
N GLU A 110 3.69 -4.95 -2.92
CA GLU A 110 2.38 -4.92 -2.29
C GLU A 110 1.23 -4.81 -3.27
N VAL A 111 1.48 -4.39 -4.49
CA VAL A 111 0.41 -4.35 -5.50
C VAL A 111 -0.15 -5.75 -5.76
N TYR A 112 0.71 -6.76 -5.79
CA TYR A 112 0.24 -8.14 -5.99
C TYR A 112 -0.57 -8.64 -4.78
N THR A 113 -0.07 -8.38 -3.57
CA THR A 113 -0.79 -8.74 -2.35
C THR A 113 -2.12 -7.98 -2.27
N PHE A 114 -2.10 -6.70 -2.66
CA PHE A 114 -3.31 -5.88 -2.67
C PHE A 114 -4.40 -6.50 -3.55
N ALA A 115 -4.03 -7.01 -4.71
CA ALA A 115 -5.01 -7.61 -5.61
C ALA A 115 -5.76 -8.76 -4.93
N ASP A 116 -5.03 -9.58 -4.18
CA ASP A 116 -5.64 -10.67 -3.43
C ASP A 116 -6.48 -10.16 -2.26
N ASP A 117 -5.94 -9.20 -1.50
CA ASP A 117 -6.65 -8.64 -0.35
C ASP A 117 -7.95 -7.96 -0.79
N TYR A 118 -7.89 -7.23 -1.90
CA TYR A 118 -9.07 -6.56 -2.44
C TYR A 118 -10.13 -7.57 -2.85
N ARG A 119 -9.70 -8.63 -3.54
CA ARG A 119 -10.62 -9.68 -3.97
C ARG A 119 -11.25 -10.38 -2.77
N ASN A 120 -10.47 -10.66 -1.74
CA ASN A 120 -10.98 -11.26 -0.52
C ASN A 120 -11.97 -10.35 0.19
N ALA A 121 -11.65 -9.07 0.31
CA ALA A 121 -12.53 -8.10 0.96
C ALA A 121 -13.87 -7.98 0.21
N LYS A 122 -13.82 -7.98 -1.12
CA LYS A 122 -15.03 -7.93 -1.94
C LYS A 122 -15.93 -9.11 -1.67
N LYS A 123 -15.36 -10.27 -1.34
CA LYS A 123 -16.12 -11.47 -1.03
C LYS A 123 -16.42 -11.62 0.46
N GLY A 124 -16.03 -10.62 1.26
CA GLY A 124 -16.23 -10.68 2.70
C GLY A 124 -15.31 -11.65 3.41
N ARG A 125 -14.22 -12.04 2.78
CA ARG A 125 -13.26 -12.99 3.38
C ARG A 125 -11.98 -12.26 3.75
N LYS A 126 -11.46 -12.58 4.91
CA LYS A 126 -10.18 -12.05 5.35
C LYS A 126 -9.05 -12.90 4.81
N PRO A 127 -7.86 -12.30 4.58
CA PRO A 127 -6.71 -13.07 4.11
C PRO A 127 -6.39 -14.20 5.06
N LEU A 128 -5.86 -15.29 4.50
CA LEU A 128 -5.36 -16.37 5.32
C LEU A 128 -4.11 -15.89 6.03
N THR A 129 -4.13 -15.96 7.36
CA THR A 129 -2.95 -15.65 8.14
C THR A 129 -2.28 -16.95 8.51
N ARG A 130 -1.02 -17.13 8.13
CA ARG A 130 -0.26 -18.26 8.57
C ARG A 130 0.24 -17.98 9.94
N PRO A 131 0.04 -18.81 10.74
CA PRO A 131 0.58 -18.58 12.07
C PRO A 131 2.09 -18.72 12.11
N ALA A 132 1.73 -18.85 11.13
CA ALA A 132 2.65 -18.80 11.21
C ALA A 132 3.52 -18.79 11.13
N VAL A 133 3.20 -19.26 10.72
CA VAL A 133 3.74 -19.01 10.76
C VAL A 133 4.11 -18.70 11.26
N GLN A 134 4.03 -19.06 11.26
CA GLN A 134 4.23 -18.51 11.74
C GLN A 134 4.57 -18.21 12.47
N GLY A 135 4.74 -19.01 12.56
CA GLY A 135 5.05 -18.47 13.11
C GLY A 135 5.26 -18.34 13.86
N SER A 136 5.44 -18.82 13.87
CA SER A 136 5.61 -18.38 14.40
C SER A 136 5.64 -18.09 15.09
N SER A 137 5.67 -18.59 15.12
CA SER A 137 5.75 -18.04 15.60
C SER A 137 5.73 -17.78 16.28
N GLN A 138 5.81 -18.26 16.25
CA GLN A 138 5.85 -17.79 16.69
C GLN A 138 5.82 -17.43 17.38
N ASN A 139 5.89 -18.12 17.49
CA ASN A 139 5.95 -17.60 18.03
C ASN A 139 5.83 -17.50 18.79
N ARG A 140 5.87 -17.95 19.01
CA ARG A 140 5.81 -17.67 19.54
C ARG A 140 5.54 -17.39 20.25
N THR A 141 5.58 -18.16 20.22
CA THR A 141 5.34 -17.58 20.59
C THR A 141 5.32 -17.28 20.79
#